data_0f2e614f01ae3ee9581824ef6ad1898a
#
_entry.id   0f2e614f01ae3ee9581824ef6ad1898a
#
_cell.length_a   1.000
_cell.length_b   1.000
_cell.length_c   1.000
_cell.angle_alpha   90.00
_cell.angle_beta   90.00
_cell.angle_gamma   90.00
#
_symmetry.space_group_name_H-M   'P 1'
#
loop_
_entity.id
_entity.type
_entity.pdbx_description
1 polymer ?
#
loop_
_entity_poly.entity_id
_entity_poly.type
_entity_poly.pdbx_seq_one_letter_code
_entity_poly.pdbx_strand_id
1 'polypeptide(L)'
;MMKNTLRKTRLRAAAVVPLLAFSAASWAQTASNMTSVQQQLAALEKDSGGRLGVMLINTADNSQIAYRADERFAMCSTSKFMAASAILKQSETQTELLTRRISLKKSDLVNYNPITEKHLDTGMTIGELAAAALQYSDNTAMNKLIEQLGGPQKVTAYARTLGDNTFRLDRTEPTLNTAIPGDDRDTTSPRAMALSLQHATLGTALAEPQRAQLVEWMKGNTTGGMSIRAGLPAT
;
A
#
# COMPACT_ATOMS: atom_id res chain seq x y z
N MET A 1 35.85 31.59 79.23
CA MET A 1 34.76 30.58 79.16
C MET A 1 33.77 31.00 78.09
N MET A 2 33.87 30.42 76.91
CA MET A 2 32.96 30.67 75.80
C MET A 2 32.21 29.39 75.47
N LYS A 3 30.89 29.43 75.59
CA LYS A 3 29.99 28.29 75.25
C LYS A 3 29.64 28.33 73.77
N ASN A 4 30.04 27.33 73.06
CA ASN A 4 29.66 27.09 71.67
C ASN A 4 28.28 26.46 71.59
N THR A 5 27.34 27.15 70.94
CA THR A 5 25.98 26.66 70.71
C THR A 5 25.90 26.12 69.22
N LEU A 6 25.87 24.83 69.07
CA LEU A 6 25.67 24.18 67.78
C LEU A 6 24.20 24.31 67.34
N ARG A 7 23.94 25.04 66.28
CA ARG A 7 22.64 25.07 65.55
C ARG A 7 22.50 23.86 64.72
N LYS A 8 21.57 22.98 65.01
CA LYS A 8 21.17 21.84 64.12
C LYS A 8 20.27 22.35 63.00
N THR A 9 20.78 22.42 61.81
CA THR A 9 19.99 22.66 60.58
C THR A 9 19.27 21.38 60.20
N ARG A 10 17.94 21.38 60.26
CA ARG A 10 17.11 20.28 59.75
C ARG A 10 16.92 20.50 58.27
N LEU A 11 17.52 19.62 57.46
CA LEU A 11 17.18 19.49 56.05
C LEU A 11 15.75 18.93 55.92
N ARG A 12 14.86 19.69 55.31
CA ARG A 12 13.56 19.21 54.87
C ARG A 12 13.78 18.52 53.51
N ALA A 13 13.65 17.21 53.48
CA ALA A 13 13.53 16.45 52.24
C ALA A 13 12.19 16.79 51.59
N ALA A 14 12.22 17.51 50.47
CA ALA A 14 11.04 17.70 49.63
C ALA A 14 10.83 16.39 48.85
N ALA A 15 9.71 15.74 49.08
CA ALA A 15 9.28 14.58 48.34
C ALA A 15 8.92 14.98 46.92
N VAL A 16 9.74 14.54 45.94
CA VAL A 16 9.42 14.59 44.50
C VAL A 16 8.85 13.23 44.16
N VAL A 17 7.56 13.10 44.05
CA VAL A 17 6.79 12.02 43.43
C VAL A 17 5.41 12.65 43.13
N PRO A 18 4.73 12.40 42.00
CA PRO A 18 4.95 11.47 40.90
C PRO A 18 4.59 12.08 39.52
N LEU A 19 5.46 12.03 38.56
CA LEU A 19 5.12 12.28 37.15
C LEU A 19 5.21 11.01 36.25
N LEU A 20 5.45 9.85 36.84
CA LEU A 20 5.62 8.60 36.07
C LEU A 20 4.35 7.74 35.92
N ALA A 21 3.26 8.08 36.60
CA ALA A 21 2.04 7.27 36.56
C ALA A 21 1.17 7.48 35.32
N PHE A 22 1.24 8.65 34.67
CA PHE A 22 0.40 8.94 33.50
C PHE A 22 0.86 8.24 32.20
N SER A 23 2.15 7.98 32.05
CA SER A 23 2.67 7.30 30.84
C SER A 23 2.33 5.81 30.81
N ALA A 24 2.39 5.13 31.95
CA ALA A 24 2.13 3.68 32.01
C ALA A 24 0.68 3.30 31.68
N ALA A 25 -0.29 4.13 32.06
CA ALA A 25 -1.71 3.90 31.76
C ALA A 25 -2.00 4.03 30.26
N SER A 26 -1.40 4.99 29.57
CA SER A 26 -1.56 5.16 28.12
C SER A 26 -0.97 3.98 27.34
N TRP A 27 0.18 3.46 27.74
CA TRP A 27 0.81 2.30 27.11
C TRP A 27 -0.01 1.02 27.33
N ALA A 28 -0.54 0.81 28.51
CA ALA A 28 -1.39 -0.34 28.82
C ALA A 28 -2.69 -0.32 28.03
N GLN A 29 -3.32 0.84 27.84
CA GLN A 29 -4.54 1.01 27.06
C GLN A 29 -4.28 0.75 25.57
N THR A 30 -3.18 1.27 25.02
CA THR A 30 -2.79 1.03 23.62
C THR A 30 -2.50 -0.46 23.38
N ALA A 31 -1.76 -1.12 24.27
CA ALA A 31 -1.48 -2.54 24.18
C ALA A 31 -2.75 -3.40 24.27
N SER A 32 -3.69 -3.06 25.15
CA SER A 32 -4.98 -3.75 25.28
C SER A 32 -5.82 -3.60 24.01
N ASN A 33 -5.89 -2.40 23.42
CA ASN A 33 -6.63 -2.16 22.20
C ASN A 33 -6.02 -2.91 20.99
N MET A 34 -4.70 -2.96 20.88
CA MET A 34 -3.98 -3.71 19.84
C MET A 34 -4.27 -5.21 19.94
N THR A 35 -4.29 -5.78 21.14
CA THR A 35 -4.63 -7.19 21.36
C THR A 35 -6.08 -7.48 20.95
N SER A 36 -7.01 -6.57 21.25
CA SER A 36 -8.42 -6.68 20.85
C SER A 36 -8.59 -6.67 19.32
N VAL A 37 -7.91 -5.76 18.61
CA VAL A 37 -7.98 -5.70 17.13
C VAL A 37 -7.40 -6.98 16.51
N GLN A 38 -6.27 -7.48 17.00
CA GLN A 38 -5.69 -8.72 16.51
C GLN A 38 -6.60 -9.93 16.72
N GLN A 39 -7.30 -10.00 17.87
CA GLN A 39 -8.29 -11.04 18.13
C GLN A 39 -9.48 -10.95 17.17
N GLN A 40 -9.96 -9.75 16.87
CA GLN A 40 -11.03 -9.53 15.88
C GLN A 40 -10.60 -9.95 14.47
N LEU A 41 -9.36 -9.62 14.05
CA LEU A 41 -8.83 -10.04 12.77
C LEU A 41 -8.67 -11.57 12.69
N ALA A 42 -8.24 -12.22 13.77
CA ALA A 42 -8.14 -13.67 13.83
C ALA A 42 -9.53 -14.36 13.76
N ALA A 43 -10.54 -13.78 14.41
CA ALA A 43 -11.91 -14.26 14.32
C ALA A 43 -12.44 -14.10 12.88
N LEU A 44 -12.24 -12.95 12.26
CA LEU A 44 -12.63 -12.68 10.88
C LEU A 44 -11.95 -13.66 9.90
N GLU A 45 -10.66 -13.92 10.07
CA GLU A 45 -9.94 -14.90 9.27
C GLU A 45 -10.58 -16.29 9.39
N LYS A 46 -10.83 -16.72 10.63
CA LYS A 46 -11.48 -18.01 10.90
C LYS A 46 -12.87 -18.12 10.25
N ASP A 47 -13.67 -17.08 10.40
CA ASP A 47 -15.04 -17.07 9.89
C ASP A 47 -15.09 -17.03 8.36
N SER A 48 -14.09 -16.39 7.72
CA SER A 48 -14.00 -16.33 6.26
C SER A 48 -13.56 -17.64 5.62
N GLY A 49 -12.96 -18.56 6.38
CA GLY A 49 -12.37 -19.80 5.87
C GLY A 49 -11.15 -19.62 4.99
N GLY A 50 -10.65 -18.36 4.85
CA GLY A 50 -9.49 -18.00 4.05
C GLY A 50 -8.30 -17.60 4.91
N ARG A 51 -7.27 -17.02 4.26
CA ARG A 51 -6.14 -16.37 4.93
C ARG A 51 -6.32 -14.86 4.86
N LEU A 52 -6.10 -14.18 5.97
CA LEU A 52 -6.17 -12.73 6.07
C LEU A 52 -4.79 -12.15 6.37
N GLY A 53 -4.36 -11.16 5.59
CA GLY A 53 -3.17 -10.36 5.87
C GLY A 53 -3.53 -8.88 5.91
N VAL A 54 -3.13 -8.19 6.97
CA VAL A 54 -3.44 -6.77 7.16
C VAL A 54 -2.21 -6.00 7.60
N MET A 55 -2.02 -4.84 6.99
CA MET A 55 -1.11 -3.81 7.46
C MET A 55 -1.81 -2.46 7.37
N LEU A 56 -1.95 -1.78 8.49
CA LEU A 56 -2.43 -0.41 8.59
C LEU A 56 -1.31 0.45 9.19
N ILE A 57 -1.06 1.59 8.58
CA ILE A 57 -0.12 2.60 9.06
C ILE A 57 -0.91 3.89 9.26
N ASN A 58 -0.97 4.38 10.51
CA ASN A 58 -1.49 5.71 10.78
C ASN A 58 -0.40 6.74 10.47
N THR A 59 -0.59 7.53 9.43
CA THR A 59 0.42 8.49 8.97
C THR A 59 0.56 9.72 9.86
N ALA A 60 -0.34 9.91 10.84
CA ALA A 60 -0.23 11.01 11.80
C ALA A 60 0.79 10.75 12.91
N ASP A 61 0.94 9.48 13.32
CA ASP A 61 1.78 9.10 14.48
C ASP A 61 2.65 7.86 14.22
N ASN A 62 2.59 7.28 13.00
CA ASN A 62 3.25 6.05 12.59
C ASN A 62 2.85 4.80 13.41
N SER A 63 1.75 4.85 14.15
CA SER A 63 1.20 3.65 14.78
C SER A 63 0.75 2.64 13.72
N GLN A 64 0.85 1.35 14.04
CA GLN A 64 0.63 0.28 13.07
C GLN A 64 -0.27 -0.81 13.65
N ILE A 65 -1.14 -1.35 12.80
CA ILE A 65 -1.86 -2.60 13.04
C ILE A 65 -1.35 -3.62 12.02
N ALA A 66 -0.81 -4.73 12.49
CA ALA A 66 -0.22 -5.76 11.65
C ALA A 66 -0.82 -7.13 12.00
N TYR A 67 -1.35 -7.84 11.00
CA TYR A 67 -1.81 -9.22 11.13
C TYR A 67 -1.32 -10.01 9.93
N ARG A 68 -0.52 -11.06 10.14
CA ARG A 68 0.21 -11.79 9.09
C ARG A 68 0.88 -10.86 8.05
N ALA A 69 1.33 -9.68 8.53
CA ALA A 69 1.75 -8.59 7.66
C ALA A 69 3.01 -8.90 6.84
N ASP A 70 3.81 -9.86 7.27
CA ASP A 70 5.06 -10.25 6.63
C ASP A 70 4.95 -11.57 5.82
N GLU A 71 3.79 -12.23 5.87
CA GLU A 71 3.50 -13.40 5.05
C GLU A 71 3.17 -13.00 3.60
N ARG A 72 3.49 -13.90 2.67
CA ARG A 72 3.18 -13.69 1.25
C ARG A 72 1.72 -14.00 0.94
N PHE A 73 1.14 -13.12 0.12
CA PHE A 73 -0.19 -13.25 -0.45
C PHE A 73 -0.13 -12.97 -1.95
N ALA A 74 -0.96 -13.65 -2.73
CA ALA A 74 -1.15 -13.35 -4.14
C ALA A 74 -1.70 -11.92 -4.27
N MET A 75 -1.07 -11.12 -5.13
CA MET A 75 -1.43 -9.70 -5.28
C MET A 75 -2.70 -9.52 -6.11
N CYS A 76 -2.92 -10.37 -7.10
CA CYS A 76 -3.96 -10.17 -8.08
C CYS A 76 -3.95 -8.71 -8.59
N SER A 77 -5.11 -8.09 -8.70
CA SER A 77 -5.24 -6.72 -9.23
C SER A 77 -4.60 -5.62 -8.37
N THR A 78 -4.17 -5.89 -7.14
CA THR A 78 -3.43 -4.88 -6.36
C THR A 78 -2.05 -4.58 -6.98
N SER A 79 -1.51 -5.49 -7.80
CA SER A 79 -0.26 -5.27 -8.56
C SER A 79 -0.34 -4.11 -9.56
N LYS A 80 -1.54 -3.72 -10.01
CA LYS A 80 -1.77 -2.63 -10.97
C LYS A 80 -1.31 -1.27 -10.43
N PHE A 81 -1.40 -1.06 -9.12
CA PHE A 81 -0.82 0.09 -8.45
C PHE A 81 0.68 0.23 -8.75
N MET A 82 1.44 -0.85 -8.63
CA MET A 82 2.88 -0.82 -8.83
C MET A 82 3.24 -0.56 -10.30
N ALA A 83 2.50 -1.16 -11.24
CA ALA A 83 2.72 -0.92 -12.67
C ALA A 83 2.40 0.53 -13.07
N ALA A 84 1.27 1.09 -12.62
CA ALA A 84 0.92 2.48 -12.88
C ALA A 84 1.92 3.46 -12.26
N SER A 85 2.39 3.18 -11.05
CA SER A 85 3.41 3.97 -10.38
C SER A 85 4.75 3.94 -11.15
N ALA A 86 5.15 2.76 -11.68
CA ALA A 86 6.34 2.62 -12.51
C ALA A 86 6.24 3.42 -13.83
N ILE A 87 5.06 3.42 -14.47
CA ILE A 87 4.79 4.27 -15.66
C ILE A 87 4.94 5.75 -15.32
N LEU A 88 4.38 6.20 -14.20
CA LEU A 88 4.53 7.58 -13.75
C LEU A 88 5.99 7.92 -13.48
N LYS A 89 6.76 7.01 -12.86
CA LYS A 89 8.20 7.22 -12.67
C LYS A 89 8.94 7.37 -14.00
N GLN A 90 8.61 6.56 -15.00
CA GLN A 90 9.19 6.67 -16.33
C GLN A 90 8.82 8.01 -17.00
N SER A 91 7.61 8.52 -16.78
CA SER A 91 7.15 9.80 -17.34
C SER A 91 7.88 11.03 -16.80
N GLU A 92 8.60 10.93 -15.68
CA GLU A 92 9.43 12.02 -15.16
C GLU A 92 10.56 12.41 -16.13
N THR A 93 11.04 11.46 -16.93
CA THR A 93 12.10 11.66 -17.93
C THR A 93 11.61 11.57 -19.36
N GLN A 94 10.43 11.01 -19.59
CA GLN A 94 9.78 10.88 -20.89
C GLN A 94 8.45 11.66 -20.88
N THR A 95 8.54 12.96 -21.08
CA THR A 95 7.41 13.91 -20.93
C THR A 95 6.18 13.56 -21.79
N GLU A 96 6.39 12.94 -22.96
CA GLU A 96 5.32 12.54 -23.89
C GLU A 96 4.75 11.15 -23.60
N LEU A 97 5.29 10.44 -22.58
CA LEU A 97 4.91 9.04 -22.33
C LEU A 97 3.42 8.89 -22.11
N LEU A 98 2.84 9.70 -21.22
CA LEU A 98 1.44 9.54 -20.83
C LEU A 98 0.46 9.90 -21.96
N THR A 99 0.85 10.75 -22.88
CA THR A 99 0.03 11.14 -24.04
C THR A 99 0.23 10.27 -25.26
N ARG A 100 1.28 9.42 -25.25
CA ARG A 100 1.56 8.51 -26.35
C ARG A 100 0.43 7.48 -26.50
N ARG A 101 -0.18 7.44 -27.69
CA ARG A 101 -1.28 6.52 -28.03
C ARG A 101 -0.76 5.19 -28.57
N ILE A 102 -1.34 4.11 -28.09
CA ILE A 102 -1.10 2.74 -28.58
C ILE A 102 -2.37 2.20 -29.22
N SER A 103 -2.20 1.51 -30.35
CA SER A 103 -3.29 0.75 -30.95
C SER A 103 -3.59 -0.49 -30.13
N LEU A 104 -4.87 -0.81 -30.00
CA LEU A 104 -5.36 -2.03 -29.37
C LEU A 104 -5.93 -2.97 -30.43
N LYS A 105 -5.59 -4.24 -30.34
CA LYS A 105 -6.11 -5.28 -31.25
C LYS A 105 -7.04 -6.22 -30.46
N LYS A 106 -7.98 -6.84 -31.15
CA LYS A 106 -8.84 -7.86 -30.56
C LYS A 106 -8.03 -9.02 -29.93
N SER A 107 -6.86 -9.34 -30.50
CA SER A 107 -5.93 -10.35 -29.98
C SER A 107 -5.23 -9.94 -28.69
N ASP A 108 -5.25 -8.65 -28.31
CA ASP A 108 -4.69 -8.17 -27.05
C ASP A 108 -5.65 -8.38 -25.87
N LEU A 109 -6.94 -8.53 -26.16
CA LEU A 109 -7.95 -8.70 -25.11
C LEU A 109 -7.76 -10.03 -24.39
N VAL A 110 -7.70 -9.94 -23.07
CA VAL A 110 -7.72 -11.09 -22.17
C VAL A 110 -9.09 -11.15 -21.45
N ASN A 111 -9.20 -11.82 -20.32
CA ASN A 111 -10.43 -11.76 -19.55
C ASN A 111 -10.58 -10.39 -18.86
N TYR A 112 -11.78 -9.86 -18.78
CA TYR A 112 -12.15 -8.62 -18.08
C TYR A 112 -11.47 -7.35 -18.62
N ASN A 113 -12.11 -6.75 -19.62
CA ASN A 113 -11.60 -5.59 -20.36
C ASN A 113 -12.64 -4.47 -20.47
N PRO A 114 -13.21 -3.96 -19.35
CA PRO A 114 -14.40 -3.10 -19.40
C PRO A 114 -14.19 -1.77 -20.13
N ILE A 115 -12.95 -1.34 -20.27
CA ILE A 115 -12.58 -0.10 -20.95
C ILE A 115 -11.88 -0.40 -22.27
N THR A 116 -10.83 -1.22 -22.28
CA THR A 116 -10.00 -1.43 -23.48
C THR A 116 -10.78 -2.05 -24.64
N GLU A 117 -11.78 -2.90 -24.38
CA GLU A 117 -12.63 -3.49 -25.43
C GLU A 117 -13.41 -2.46 -26.24
N LYS A 118 -13.67 -1.27 -25.68
CA LYS A 118 -14.39 -0.17 -26.33
C LYS A 118 -13.51 0.72 -27.19
N HIS A 119 -12.18 0.49 -27.15
CA HIS A 119 -11.19 1.35 -27.78
C HIS A 119 -10.32 0.62 -28.81
N LEU A 120 -10.82 -0.50 -29.38
CA LEU A 120 -10.08 -1.27 -30.40
C LEU A 120 -9.81 -0.44 -31.67
N ASP A 121 -10.74 0.41 -32.09
CA ASP A 121 -10.60 1.22 -33.30
C ASP A 121 -9.81 2.51 -33.06
N THR A 122 -9.86 3.07 -31.84
CA THR A 122 -9.25 4.36 -31.51
C THR A 122 -7.90 4.26 -30.82
N GLY A 123 -7.59 3.10 -30.24
CA GLY A 123 -6.48 2.95 -29.31
C GLY A 123 -6.68 3.76 -28.03
N MET A 124 -5.70 3.71 -27.17
CA MET A 124 -5.67 4.47 -25.91
C MET A 124 -4.27 5.03 -25.64
N THR A 125 -4.20 6.17 -24.96
CA THR A 125 -2.92 6.68 -24.46
C THR A 125 -2.43 5.85 -23.27
N ILE A 126 -1.13 5.92 -22.97
CA ILE A 126 -0.54 5.25 -21.80
C ILE A 126 -1.22 5.75 -20.51
N GLY A 127 -1.53 7.05 -20.41
CA GLY A 127 -2.25 7.60 -19.27
C GLY A 127 -3.67 7.05 -19.13
N GLU A 128 -4.42 6.95 -20.25
CA GLU A 128 -5.77 6.34 -20.28
C GLU A 128 -5.71 4.86 -19.86
N LEU A 129 -4.69 4.11 -20.28
CA LEU A 129 -4.50 2.72 -19.88
C LEU A 129 -4.18 2.60 -18.39
N ALA A 130 -3.34 3.49 -17.84
CA ALA A 130 -3.05 3.50 -16.41
C ALA A 130 -4.32 3.80 -15.58
N ALA A 131 -5.11 4.77 -16.01
CA ALA A 131 -6.41 5.05 -15.39
C ALA A 131 -7.36 3.85 -15.49
N ALA A 132 -7.49 3.21 -16.65
CA ALA A 132 -8.34 2.03 -16.83
C ALA A 132 -7.92 0.86 -15.93
N ALA A 133 -6.61 0.60 -15.81
CA ALA A 133 -6.08 -0.44 -14.93
C ALA A 133 -6.41 -0.17 -13.46
N LEU A 134 -6.26 1.07 -12.97
CA LEU A 134 -6.47 1.42 -11.56
C LEU A 134 -7.96 1.60 -11.20
N GLN A 135 -8.72 2.23 -12.09
CA GLN A 135 -10.11 2.61 -11.78
C GLN A 135 -11.10 1.48 -12.03
N TYR A 136 -10.86 0.68 -13.08
CA TYR A 136 -11.76 -0.37 -13.53
C TYR A 136 -11.15 -1.77 -13.43
N SER A 137 -9.89 -1.87 -12.99
CA SER A 137 -9.16 -3.14 -12.95
C SER A 137 -9.03 -3.84 -14.32
N ASP A 138 -8.96 -3.06 -15.43
CA ASP A 138 -8.86 -3.58 -16.78
C ASP A 138 -7.55 -4.37 -16.97
N ASN A 139 -7.70 -5.66 -17.36
CA ASN A 139 -6.56 -6.58 -17.43
C ASN A 139 -5.73 -6.38 -18.70
N THR A 140 -6.36 -6.06 -19.82
CA THR A 140 -5.62 -5.73 -21.06
C THR A 140 -4.84 -4.43 -20.87
N ALA A 141 -5.43 -3.43 -20.22
CA ALA A 141 -4.71 -2.21 -19.87
C ALA A 141 -3.46 -2.51 -19.03
N MET A 142 -3.58 -3.35 -17.98
CA MET A 142 -2.43 -3.78 -17.18
C MET A 142 -1.33 -4.42 -18.04
N ASN A 143 -1.70 -5.34 -18.94
CA ASN A 143 -0.74 -6.01 -19.82
C ASN A 143 -0.02 -5.01 -20.73
N LYS A 144 -0.73 -4.01 -21.27
CA LYS A 144 -0.12 -2.94 -22.09
C LYS A 144 0.84 -2.06 -21.28
N LEU A 145 0.57 -1.80 -20.01
CA LEU A 145 1.52 -1.10 -19.13
C LEU A 145 2.76 -1.95 -18.86
N ILE A 146 2.60 -3.25 -18.59
CA ILE A 146 3.72 -4.19 -18.41
C ILE A 146 4.57 -4.26 -19.68
N GLU A 147 3.95 -4.36 -20.85
CA GLU A 147 4.64 -4.33 -22.14
C GLU A 147 5.44 -3.04 -22.34
N GLN A 148 4.81 -1.89 -22.05
CA GLN A 148 5.44 -0.56 -22.11
C GLN A 148 6.67 -0.46 -21.20
N LEU A 149 6.63 -1.06 -20.03
CA LEU A 149 7.75 -1.08 -19.08
C LEU A 149 8.87 -2.03 -19.50
N GLY A 150 8.61 -3.00 -20.40
CA GLY A 150 9.56 -4.02 -20.84
C GLY A 150 9.47 -5.32 -20.06
N GLY A 151 8.28 -5.64 -19.53
CA GLY A 151 7.95 -6.91 -18.87
C GLY A 151 7.73 -6.84 -17.37
N PRO A 152 7.17 -7.89 -16.76
CA PRO A 152 6.80 -7.91 -15.34
C PRO A 152 8.01 -7.72 -14.41
N GLN A 153 9.20 -8.17 -14.82
CA GLN A 153 10.44 -7.99 -14.05
C GLN A 153 10.82 -6.50 -13.88
N LYS A 154 10.39 -5.63 -14.80
CA LYS A 154 10.62 -4.18 -14.71
C LYS A 154 9.72 -3.54 -13.66
N VAL A 155 8.50 -4.05 -13.48
CA VAL A 155 7.62 -3.66 -12.37
C VAL A 155 8.26 -4.07 -11.04
N THR A 156 8.79 -5.30 -10.97
CA THR A 156 9.55 -5.77 -9.80
C THR A 156 10.78 -4.90 -9.53
N ALA A 157 11.54 -4.54 -10.57
CA ALA A 157 12.70 -3.68 -10.42
C ALA A 157 12.33 -2.28 -9.89
N TYR A 158 11.19 -1.73 -10.34
CA TYR A 158 10.68 -0.48 -9.79
C TYR A 158 10.35 -0.61 -8.29
N ALA A 159 9.70 -1.70 -7.85
CA ALA A 159 9.44 -1.93 -6.43
C ALA A 159 10.74 -1.91 -5.60
N ARG A 160 11.86 -2.44 -6.13
CA ARG A 160 13.17 -2.36 -5.47
C ARG A 160 13.65 -0.93 -5.26
N THR A 161 13.33 -0.01 -6.16
CA THR A 161 13.66 1.42 -5.98
C THR A 161 12.88 2.08 -4.84
N LEU A 162 11.74 1.50 -4.45
CA LEU A 162 10.97 1.92 -3.28
C LEU A 162 11.46 1.28 -1.96
N GLY A 163 12.50 0.43 -2.02
CA GLY A 163 12.98 -0.34 -0.88
C GLY A 163 12.19 -1.64 -0.63
N ASP A 164 11.23 -1.98 -1.50
CA ASP A 164 10.43 -3.20 -1.40
C ASP A 164 11.19 -4.41 -1.96
N ASN A 165 11.71 -5.24 -1.08
CA ASN A 165 12.41 -6.48 -1.43
C ASN A 165 11.49 -7.71 -1.48
N THR A 166 10.21 -7.55 -1.18
CA THR A 166 9.24 -8.65 -1.07
C THR A 166 8.37 -8.76 -2.33
N PHE A 167 7.91 -7.64 -2.89
CA PHE A 167 7.12 -7.60 -4.11
C PHE A 167 7.81 -8.33 -5.26
N ARG A 168 7.07 -9.20 -5.97
CA ARG A 168 7.52 -9.77 -7.24
C ARG A 168 6.35 -9.99 -8.19
N LEU A 169 6.49 -9.51 -9.39
CA LEU A 169 5.61 -9.76 -10.52
C LEU A 169 6.38 -10.59 -11.54
N ASP A 170 5.85 -11.75 -11.86
CA ASP A 170 6.52 -12.73 -12.71
C ASP A 170 5.77 -12.95 -14.02
N ARG A 171 4.45 -12.77 -14.02
CA ARG A 171 3.54 -13.08 -15.11
C ARG A 171 2.67 -11.87 -15.46
N THR A 172 1.89 -12.03 -16.52
CA THR A 172 0.90 -11.05 -16.98
C THR A 172 -0.52 -11.53 -16.64
N GLU A 173 -1.51 -10.66 -16.87
CA GLU A 173 -2.92 -11.05 -16.77
C GLU A 173 -3.30 -12.04 -17.88
N PRO A 174 -4.13 -13.05 -17.61
CA PRO A 174 -4.76 -13.35 -16.32
C PRO A 174 -3.95 -14.33 -15.44
N THR A 175 -2.81 -14.83 -15.91
CA THR A 175 -2.06 -15.93 -15.25
C THR A 175 -1.43 -15.52 -13.91
N LEU A 176 -1.21 -14.23 -13.68
CA LEU A 176 -0.72 -13.71 -12.38
C LEU A 176 -1.70 -13.94 -11.22
N ASN A 177 -2.96 -14.32 -11.51
CA ASN A 177 -4.01 -14.53 -10.50
C ASN A 177 -4.11 -15.97 -9.99
N THR A 178 -3.22 -16.88 -10.36
CA THR A 178 -3.39 -18.32 -10.07
C THR A 178 -3.33 -18.67 -8.57
N ALA A 179 -2.65 -17.86 -7.75
CA ALA A 179 -2.62 -17.98 -6.28
C ALA A 179 -2.37 -19.41 -5.76
N ILE A 180 -1.40 -20.10 -6.35
CA ILE A 180 -1.07 -21.50 -6.00
C ILE A 180 -0.39 -21.52 -4.62
N PRO A 181 -0.86 -22.32 -3.65
CA PRO A 181 -0.19 -22.47 -2.36
C PRO A 181 1.29 -22.88 -2.50
N GLY A 182 2.19 -22.13 -1.84
CA GLY A 182 3.62 -22.36 -1.93
C GLY A 182 4.32 -21.80 -3.16
N ASP A 183 3.59 -21.17 -4.07
CA ASP A 183 4.16 -20.47 -5.23
C ASP A 183 4.34 -18.99 -4.90
N ASP A 184 5.58 -18.52 -4.86
CA ASP A 184 5.91 -17.12 -4.55
C ASP A 184 5.70 -16.15 -5.73
N ARG A 185 5.42 -16.66 -6.94
CA ARG A 185 5.20 -15.80 -8.12
C ARG A 185 3.97 -14.90 -7.92
N ASP A 186 4.11 -13.66 -8.35
CA ASP A 186 3.05 -12.64 -8.31
C ASP A 186 2.49 -12.39 -6.90
N THR A 187 3.40 -12.40 -5.91
CA THR A 187 3.07 -12.20 -4.50
C THR A 187 3.81 -11.00 -3.91
N THR A 188 3.25 -10.50 -2.84
CA THR A 188 3.88 -9.56 -1.91
C THR A 188 3.40 -9.81 -0.48
N SER A 189 3.88 -9.04 0.49
CA SER A 189 3.32 -9.02 1.84
C SER A 189 2.48 -7.76 2.08
N PRO A 190 1.49 -7.79 2.99
CA PRO A 190 0.73 -6.60 3.36
C PRO A 190 1.62 -5.42 3.78
N ARG A 191 2.67 -5.67 4.57
CA ARG A 191 3.63 -4.64 4.99
C ARG A 191 4.38 -4.04 3.81
N ALA A 192 4.92 -4.85 2.93
CA ALA A 192 5.67 -4.38 1.79
C ALA A 192 4.79 -3.51 0.87
N MET A 193 3.56 -3.96 0.58
CA MET A 193 2.63 -3.19 -0.24
C MET A 193 2.22 -1.87 0.43
N ALA A 194 1.95 -1.86 1.76
CA ALA A 194 1.59 -0.65 2.49
C ALA A 194 2.71 0.38 2.48
N LEU A 195 3.96 -0.05 2.69
CA LEU A 195 5.13 0.83 2.62
C LEU A 195 5.37 1.36 1.20
N SER A 196 5.26 0.51 0.18
CA SER A 196 5.37 0.93 -1.22
C SER A 196 4.29 1.96 -1.57
N LEU A 197 3.04 1.75 -1.11
CA LEU A 197 1.94 2.70 -1.27
C LEU A 197 2.28 4.04 -0.59
N GLN A 198 2.73 4.02 0.65
CA GLN A 198 3.12 5.21 1.40
C GLN A 198 4.25 5.98 0.69
N HIS A 199 5.29 5.30 0.23
CA HIS A 199 6.41 5.93 -0.48
C HIS A 199 5.99 6.57 -1.81
N ALA A 200 5.09 5.93 -2.57
CA ALA A 200 4.65 6.42 -3.86
C ALA A 200 3.60 7.55 -3.77
N THR A 201 2.76 7.58 -2.71
CA THR A 201 1.65 8.54 -2.60
C THR A 201 1.91 9.68 -1.62
N LEU A 202 2.75 9.48 -0.60
CA LEU A 202 3.04 10.46 0.45
C LEU A 202 4.52 10.80 0.56
N GLY A 203 5.40 9.97 0.00
CA GLY A 203 6.85 10.16 0.02
C GLY A 203 7.38 10.89 -1.21
N THR A 204 8.67 10.69 -1.48
CA THR A 204 9.41 11.33 -2.58
C THR A 204 9.76 10.37 -3.72
N ALA A 205 9.15 9.20 -3.77
CA ALA A 205 9.42 8.19 -4.81
C ALA A 205 9.02 8.69 -6.22
N LEU A 206 7.95 9.48 -6.29
CA LEU A 206 7.50 10.19 -7.49
C LEU A 206 7.66 11.70 -7.30
N ALA A 207 7.95 12.40 -8.39
CA ALA A 207 7.84 13.85 -8.43
C ALA A 207 6.40 14.28 -8.17
N GLU A 208 6.21 15.51 -7.71
CA GLU A 208 4.90 15.98 -7.22
C GLU A 208 3.77 15.83 -8.26
N PRO A 209 3.92 16.20 -9.54
CA PRO A 209 2.85 16.03 -10.54
C PRO A 209 2.46 14.55 -10.75
N GLN A 210 3.45 13.64 -10.79
CA GLN A 210 3.22 12.21 -10.98
C GLN A 210 2.56 11.58 -9.74
N ARG A 211 2.97 12.01 -8.55
CA ARG A 211 2.35 11.59 -7.29
C ARG A 211 0.90 12.04 -7.22
N ALA A 212 0.61 13.29 -7.53
CA ALA A 212 -0.75 13.81 -7.58
C ALA A 212 -1.61 13.03 -8.59
N GLN A 213 -1.07 12.74 -9.78
CA GLN A 213 -1.76 11.96 -10.80
C GLN A 213 -2.06 10.53 -10.33
N LEU A 214 -1.12 9.87 -9.64
CA LEU A 214 -1.35 8.54 -9.07
C LEU A 214 -2.51 8.55 -8.08
N VAL A 215 -2.50 9.51 -7.17
CA VAL A 215 -3.55 9.67 -6.14
C VAL A 215 -4.92 9.91 -6.80
N GLU A 216 -5.00 10.78 -7.81
CA GLU A 216 -6.25 11.04 -8.53
C GLU A 216 -6.77 9.79 -9.25
N TRP A 217 -5.92 9.02 -9.91
CA TRP A 217 -6.34 7.75 -10.51
C TRP A 217 -6.86 6.76 -9.46
N MET A 218 -6.20 6.66 -8.32
CA MET A 218 -6.61 5.76 -7.24
C MET A 218 -7.94 6.20 -6.59
N LYS A 219 -8.16 7.50 -6.40
CA LYS A 219 -9.46 8.03 -5.92
C LYS A 219 -10.61 7.70 -6.85
N GLY A 220 -10.37 7.67 -8.16
CA GLY A 220 -11.34 7.29 -9.18
C GLY A 220 -11.67 5.81 -9.25
N ASN A 221 -11.14 4.94 -8.36
CA ASN A 221 -11.43 3.51 -8.37
C ASN A 221 -12.92 3.22 -8.17
N THR A 222 -13.49 2.37 -9.02
CA THR A 222 -14.91 2.00 -9.03
C THR A 222 -15.18 0.58 -8.52
N THR A 223 -14.13 -0.23 -8.29
CA THR A 223 -14.28 -1.67 -8.03
C THR A 223 -14.42 -2.03 -6.55
N GLY A 224 -14.13 -1.11 -5.63
CA GLY A 224 -14.08 -1.36 -4.18
C GLY A 224 -15.36 -1.07 -3.41
N GLY A 225 -16.48 -0.74 -4.08
CA GLY A 225 -17.71 -0.24 -3.43
C GLY A 225 -18.38 -1.21 -2.47
N MET A 226 -18.19 -2.52 -2.66
CA MET A 226 -18.76 -3.58 -1.80
C MET A 226 -17.71 -4.24 -0.89
N SER A 227 -16.50 -3.69 -0.79
CA SER A 227 -15.42 -4.26 0.01
C SER A 227 -14.91 -3.25 1.05
N ILE A 228 -13.62 -3.00 1.16
CA ILE A 228 -13.04 -2.12 2.21
C ILE A 228 -13.69 -0.73 2.20
N ARG A 229 -13.96 -0.15 1.02
CA ARG A 229 -14.60 1.17 0.93
C ARG A 229 -15.99 1.21 1.58
N ALA A 230 -16.76 0.11 1.51
CA ALA A 230 -18.07 0.01 2.15
C ALA A 230 -18.01 0.10 3.69
N GLY A 231 -16.89 -0.25 4.27
CA GLY A 231 -16.64 -0.17 5.72
C GLY A 231 -16.09 1.16 6.21
N LEU A 232 -15.81 2.11 5.29
CA LEU A 232 -15.30 3.43 5.66
C LEU A 232 -16.45 4.39 5.94
N PRO A 233 -16.28 5.38 6.84
CA PRO A 233 -17.25 6.46 7.01
C PRO A 233 -17.53 7.18 5.69
N ALA A 234 -18.78 7.60 5.49
CA ALA A 234 -19.12 8.48 4.37
C ALA A 234 -18.38 9.81 4.55
N THR A 235 -17.62 10.23 3.55
CA THR A 235 -16.90 11.52 3.49
C THR A 235 -17.71 12.54 2.71
#